data_96e30d5b34105328191868fd0259a941
#
_entry.id   96e30d5b34105328191868fd0259a941
#
_cell.length_a   1.000
_cell.length_b   1.000
_cell.length_c   1.000
_cell.angle_alpha   90.00
_cell.angle_beta   90.00
_cell.angle_gamma   90.00
#
_symmetry.space_group_name_H-M   'P 1'
#
loop_
_entity.id
_entity.type
_entity.pdbx_description
1 polymer ?
#
loop_
_entity_poly.entity_id
_entity_poly.type
_entity_poly.pdbx_seq_one_letter_code
_entity_poly.pdbx_strand_id
1 'polypeptide(L)'
;MLNARWNKDFILSFVDSHIIDYPTPINLNYLWSFGSTAGLCLGIQIVTGIFLAMHYTPHIDMAFSSVEHIMRDVNNGWLLRYLHANGASMFFIVVYAHIFRGLYFGSYMNPRGRLWASGVIIFLLMMATAFMGYVLPWGQMSFWGATVITNLFSAIPLVGGSI
;
A
#
# COMPACT_ATOMS: atom_id res chain seq x y z
N MET A 1 31.53 39.95 -8.61
CA MET A 1 30.38 39.23 -9.13
C MET A 1 30.84 37.83 -9.55
N LEU A 2 30.88 36.87 -8.66
CA LEU A 2 31.30 35.52 -8.94
C LEU A 2 30.04 34.68 -9.18
N ASN A 3 29.64 34.54 -10.46
CA ASN A 3 28.66 33.56 -10.89
C ASN A 3 29.31 32.19 -10.81
N ALA A 4 29.37 31.59 -9.65
CA ALA A 4 29.59 30.16 -9.53
C ALA A 4 28.31 29.46 -10.01
N ARG A 5 28.20 29.25 -11.32
CA ARG A 5 27.29 28.25 -11.87
C ARG A 5 27.83 26.89 -11.40
N TRP A 6 27.35 26.48 -10.25
CA TRP A 6 27.40 25.07 -9.88
C TRP A 6 26.66 24.31 -10.98
N ASN A 7 27.37 23.46 -11.71
CA ASN A 7 26.70 22.42 -12.49
C ASN A 7 25.92 21.57 -11.48
N LYS A 8 24.65 21.91 -11.29
CA LYS A 8 23.76 21.06 -10.50
C LYS A 8 23.68 19.75 -11.26
N ASP A 9 24.16 18.67 -10.65
CA ASP A 9 24.00 17.35 -11.19
C ASP A 9 22.54 17.15 -11.57
N PHE A 10 22.28 16.40 -12.64
CA PHE A 10 20.94 16.13 -13.16
C PHE A 10 19.96 15.75 -12.05
N ILE A 11 20.40 14.94 -11.08
CA ILE A 11 19.59 14.50 -9.93
C ILE A 11 19.22 15.68 -9.03
N LEU A 12 20.17 16.56 -8.71
CA LEU A 12 19.91 17.73 -7.86
C LEU A 12 18.96 18.73 -8.55
N SER A 13 19.14 18.94 -9.85
CA SER A 13 18.23 19.79 -10.63
C SER A 13 16.81 19.20 -10.71
N PHE A 14 16.69 17.88 -10.83
CA PHE A 14 15.40 17.20 -10.80
C PHE A 14 14.71 17.35 -9.44
N VAL A 15 15.45 17.15 -8.34
CA VAL A 15 14.94 17.31 -6.97
C VAL A 15 14.48 18.74 -6.74
N ASP A 16 15.30 19.74 -7.11
CA ASP A 16 14.95 21.15 -6.94
C ASP A 16 13.64 21.48 -7.67
N SER A 17 13.53 21.14 -8.95
CA SER A 17 12.38 21.51 -9.78
C SER A 17 11.08 20.78 -9.43
N HIS A 18 11.16 19.54 -8.90
CA HIS A 18 9.97 18.70 -8.67
C HIS A 18 9.58 18.59 -7.19
N ILE A 19 10.47 18.91 -6.27
CA ILE A 19 10.21 18.80 -4.83
C ILE A 19 10.31 20.15 -4.11
N ILE A 20 11.35 20.94 -4.41
CA ILE A 20 11.61 22.18 -3.66
C ILE A 20 10.87 23.37 -4.31
N ASP A 21 11.04 23.57 -5.61
CA ASP A 21 10.49 24.72 -6.36
C ASP A 21 9.13 24.42 -7.01
N TYR A 22 8.50 23.29 -6.64
CA TYR A 22 7.19 22.94 -7.21
C TYR A 22 6.12 23.94 -6.78
N PRO A 23 5.41 24.57 -7.73
CA PRO A 23 4.39 25.56 -7.40
C PRO A 23 3.18 24.93 -6.72
N THR A 24 2.97 25.28 -5.46
CA THR A 24 1.85 24.78 -4.66
C THR A 24 0.78 25.87 -4.46
N PRO A 25 -0.52 25.52 -4.47
CA PRO A 25 -1.59 26.44 -4.14
C PRO A 25 -1.46 26.96 -2.70
N ILE A 26 -1.79 28.25 -2.49
CA ILE A 26 -1.70 28.90 -1.17
C ILE A 26 -2.70 28.33 -0.15
N ASN A 27 -3.79 27.73 -0.62
CA ASN A 27 -4.87 27.18 0.20
C ASN A 27 -4.67 25.72 0.62
N LEU A 28 -3.45 25.21 0.58
CA LEU A 28 -3.14 23.87 1.08
C LEU A 28 -3.38 23.80 2.60
N ASN A 29 -3.94 22.67 3.04
CA ASN A 29 -4.14 22.32 4.43
C ASN A 29 -3.65 20.89 4.69
N TYR A 30 -3.74 20.41 5.93
CA TYR A 30 -3.28 19.07 6.33
C TYR A 30 -3.90 17.92 5.53
N LEU A 31 -5.05 18.11 4.89
CA LEU A 31 -5.68 17.09 4.05
C LEU A 31 -4.83 16.69 2.83
N TRP A 32 -3.93 17.58 2.38
CA TRP A 32 -3.00 17.27 1.28
C TRP A 32 -1.86 16.34 1.69
N SER A 33 -1.54 16.24 2.98
CA SER A 33 -0.48 15.35 3.47
C SER A 33 -0.88 13.87 3.50
N PHE A 34 -2.16 13.51 3.33
CA PHE A 34 -2.58 12.09 3.29
C PHE A 34 -1.97 11.30 2.14
N GLY A 35 -1.63 11.95 1.01
CA GLY A 35 -0.91 11.28 -0.08
C GLY A 35 0.52 10.86 0.32
N SER A 36 1.29 11.76 0.92
CA SER A 36 2.65 11.45 1.41
C SER A 36 2.63 10.46 2.59
N THR A 37 1.64 10.60 3.49
CA THR A 37 1.42 9.64 4.58
C THR A 37 1.10 8.25 4.06
N ALA A 38 0.28 8.12 2.99
CA ALA A 38 0.03 6.85 2.32
C ALA A 38 1.31 6.26 1.73
N GLY A 39 2.17 7.09 1.12
CA GLY A 39 3.48 6.67 0.64
C GLY A 39 4.39 6.13 1.76
N LEU A 40 4.39 6.80 2.92
CA LEU A 40 5.13 6.32 4.09
C LEU A 40 4.58 4.98 4.60
N CYS A 41 3.25 4.84 4.71
CA CYS A 41 2.61 3.58 5.09
C CYS A 41 2.99 2.46 4.13
N LEU A 42 2.96 2.72 2.81
CA LEU A 42 3.40 1.75 1.81
C LEU A 42 4.85 1.32 2.02
N GLY A 43 5.76 2.26 2.28
CA GLY A 43 7.16 1.96 2.59
C GLY A 43 7.31 1.03 3.81
N ILE A 44 6.57 1.31 4.88
CA ILE A 44 6.54 0.45 6.07
C ILE A 44 6.01 -0.95 5.73
N GLN A 45 4.93 -1.04 4.94
CA GLN A 45 4.38 -2.34 4.53
C GLN A 45 5.37 -3.15 3.70
N ILE A 46 6.07 -2.53 2.76
CA ILE A 46 7.09 -3.21 1.93
C ILE A 46 8.24 -3.72 2.81
N VAL A 47 8.81 -2.87 3.65
CA VAL A 47 9.96 -3.25 4.48
C VAL A 47 9.59 -4.36 5.47
N THR A 48 8.50 -4.19 6.21
CA THR A 48 8.05 -5.22 7.18
C THR A 48 7.63 -6.51 6.48
N GLY A 49 7.01 -6.42 5.29
CA GLY A 49 6.61 -7.56 4.50
C GLY A 49 7.78 -8.40 3.99
N ILE A 50 8.88 -7.76 3.54
CA ILE A 50 10.11 -8.45 3.13
C ILE A 50 10.68 -9.27 4.30
N PHE A 51 10.82 -8.67 5.48
CA PHE A 51 11.33 -9.38 6.66
C PHE A 51 10.42 -10.54 7.10
N LEU A 52 9.10 -10.37 7.05
CA LEU A 52 8.17 -11.46 7.34
C LEU A 52 8.26 -12.59 6.31
N ALA A 53 8.40 -12.26 5.03
CA ALA A 53 8.52 -13.24 3.96
C ALA A 53 9.79 -14.10 4.07
N MET A 54 10.87 -13.58 4.66
CA MET A 54 12.10 -14.33 4.89
C MET A 54 11.92 -15.53 5.85
N HIS A 55 10.90 -15.50 6.70
CA HIS A 55 10.65 -16.52 7.72
C HIS A 55 9.35 -17.29 7.48
N TYR A 56 8.54 -16.87 6.52
CA TYR A 56 7.26 -17.48 6.19
C TYR A 56 7.43 -18.67 5.23
N THR A 57 6.72 -19.77 5.50
CA THR A 57 6.72 -20.97 4.65
C THR A 57 5.36 -21.13 3.97
N PRO A 58 5.25 -20.94 2.63
CA PRO A 58 3.99 -21.03 1.91
C PRO A 58 3.60 -22.51 1.63
N HIS A 59 3.17 -23.22 2.66
CA HIS A 59 2.72 -24.60 2.56
C HIS A 59 1.50 -24.80 3.46
N ILE A 60 0.53 -25.60 3.03
CA ILE A 60 -0.76 -25.80 3.73
C ILE A 60 -0.55 -26.21 5.19
N ASP A 61 0.34 -27.18 5.44
CA ASP A 61 0.59 -27.69 6.80
C ASP A 61 1.54 -26.81 7.62
N MET A 62 2.29 -25.93 6.98
CA MET A 62 3.38 -25.15 7.62
C MET A 62 3.10 -23.65 7.71
N ALA A 63 2.16 -23.13 6.95
CA ALA A 63 1.89 -21.69 6.89
C ALA A 63 1.54 -21.13 8.27
N PHE A 64 0.61 -21.73 8.97
CA PHE A 64 0.20 -21.30 10.30
C PHE A 64 1.33 -21.41 11.32
N SER A 65 2.02 -22.55 11.35
CA SER A 65 3.14 -22.76 12.27
C SER A 65 4.33 -21.85 12.00
N SER A 66 4.58 -21.47 10.73
CA SER A 66 5.63 -20.49 10.40
C SER A 66 5.29 -19.09 10.92
N VAL A 67 4.02 -18.67 10.89
CA VAL A 67 3.59 -17.41 11.51
C VAL A 67 3.72 -17.45 13.02
N GLU A 68 3.38 -18.58 13.68
CA GLU A 68 3.60 -18.78 15.11
C GLU A 68 5.10 -18.72 15.46
N HIS A 69 5.96 -19.34 14.64
CA HIS A 69 7.41 -19.25 14.79
C HIS A 69 7.91 -17.80 14.70
N ILE A 70 7.43 -17.03 13.74
CA ILE A 70 7.76 -15.60 13.64
C ILE A 70 7.38 -14.86 14.92
N MET A 71 6.22 -15.15 15.48
CA MET A 71 5.70 -14.47 16.66
C MET A 71 6.45 -14.81 17.95
N ARG A 72 6.99 -16.01 18.06
CA ARG A 72 7.54 -16.55 19.32
C ARG A 72 9.05 -16.64 19.33
N ASP A 73 9.66 -17.13 18.25
CA ASP A 73 11.04 -17.55 18.21
C ASP A 73 11.96 -16.55 17.47
N VAL A 74 11.43 -15.83 16.50
CA VAL A 74 12.22 -14.84 15.75
C VAL A 74 12.38 -13.56 16.60
N ASN A 75 13.61 -13.11 16.73
CA ASN A 75 13.92 -11.90 17.51
C ASN A 75 13.18 -10.68 16.93
N ASN A 76 12.38 -10.01 17.76
CA ASN A 76 11.46 -8.93 17.36
C ASN A 76 10.43 -9.29 16.26
N GLY A 77 10.22 -10.57 15.95
CA GLY A 77 9.27 -11.01 14.93
C GLY A 77 7.84 -10.62 15.25
N TRP A 78 7.45 -10.67 16.54
CA TRP A 78 6.14 -10.19 17.01
C TRP A 78 5.92 -8.70 16.67
N LEU A 79 6.94 -7.87 16.83
CA LEU A 79 6.86 -6.44 16.53
C LEU A 79 6.66 -6.21 15.03
N LEU A 80 7.44 -6.88 14.18
CA LEU A 80 7.30 -6.80 12.72
C LEU A 80 5.92 -7.26 12.27
N ARG A 81 5.41 -8.36 12.84
CA ARG A 81 4.08 -8.89 12.51
C ARG A 81 2.97 -7.93 12.89
N TYR A 82 3.02 -7.33 14.09
CA TYR A 82 2.03 -6.34 14.51
C TYR A 82 2.13 -5.02 13.74
N LEU A 83 3.33 -4.54 13.45
CA LEU A 83 3.51 -3.36 12.60
C LEU A 83 2.93 -3.59 11.21
N HIS A 84 3.14 -4.77 10.63
CA HIS A 84 2.60 -5.11 9.32
C HIS A 84 1.07 -5.20 9.34
N ALA A 85 0.50 -5.92 10.28
CA ALA A 85 -0.95 -6.14 10.37
C ALA A 85 -1.72 -4.84 10.70
N ASN A 86 -1.28 -4.10 11.71
CA ASN A 86 -1.92 -2.84 12.10
C ASN A 86 -1.61 -1.72 11.10
N GLY A 87 -0.39 -1.74 10.54
CA GLY A 87 0.02 -0.82 9.48
C GLY A 87 -0.83 -0.94 8.23
N ALA A 88 -1.27 -2.15 7.87
CA ALA A 88 -2.21 -2.35 6.77
C ALA A 88 -3.55 -1.64 7.04
N SER A 89 -4.12 -1.76 8.24
CA SER A 89 -5.35 -1.06 8.62
C SER A 89 -5.17 0.46 8.58
N MET A 90 -4.05 0.96 9.10
CA MET A 90 -3.72 2.38 9.05
C MET A 90 -3.57 2.88 7.61
N PHE A 91 -2.97 2.09 6.73
CA PHE A 91 -2.81 2.42 5.32
C PHE A 91 -4.18 2.61 4.64
N PHE A 92 -5.15 1.72 4.89
CA PHE A 92 -6.51 1.88 4.37
C PHE A 92 -7.18 3.15 4.89
N ILE A 93 -7.08 3.46 6.18
CA ILE A 93 -7.65 4.69 6.76
C ILE A 93 -7.08 5.92 6.06
N VAL A 94 -5.76 5.97 5.88
CA VAL A 94 -5.08 7.09 5.23
C VAL A 94 -5.49 7.22 3.76
N VAL A 95 -5.59 6.10 3.04
CA VAL A 95 -6.03 6.09 1.63
C VAL A 95 -7.48 6.53 1.50
N TYR A 96 -8.39 6.10 2.39
CA TYR A 96 -9.77 6.60 2.39
C TYR A 96 -9.82 8.11 2.61
N ALA A 97 -9.09 8.62 3.58
CA ALA A 97 -9.00 10.08 3.80
C ALA A 97 -8.47 10.82 2.56
N HIS A 98 -7.47 10.23 1.88
CA HIS A 98 -6.93 10.75 0.63
C HIS A 98 -7.98 10.77 -0.50
N ILE A 99 -8.77 9.72 -0.66
CA ILE A 99 -9.86 9.63 -1.64
C ILE A 99 -10.97 10.66 -1.31
N PHE A 100 -11.43 10.70 -0.06
CA PHE A 100 -12.46 11.64 0.38
C PHE A 100 -12.03 13.10 0.19
N ARG A 101 -10.75 13.41 0.45
CA ARG A 101 -10.18 14.71 0.13
C ARG A 101 -10.30 15.01 -1.38
N GLY A 102 -9.98 14.05 -2.23
CA GLY A 102 -10.10 14.20 -3.68
C GLY A 102 -11.54 14.44 -4.14
N LEU A 103 -12.52 13.76 -3.55
CA LEU A 103 -13.94 13.94 -3.82
C LEU A 103 -14.44 15.32 -3.32
N TYR A 104 -14.10 15.68 -2.10
CA TYR A 104 -14.53 16.94 -1.49
C TYR A 104 -14.06 18.17 -2.26
N PHE A 105 -12.79 18.17 -2.68
CA PHE A 105 -12.21 19.30 -3.42
C PHE A 105 -12.35 19.20 -4.95
N GLY A 106 -13.08 18.19 -5.46
CA GLY A 106 -13.28 18.02 -6.91
C GLY A 106 -12.00 17.70 -7.68
N SER A 107 -10.99 17.10 -7.03
CA SER A 107 -9.68 16.83 -7.63
C SER A 107 -9.73 15.81 -8.79
N TYR A 108 -10.86 15.12 -8.99
CA TYR A 108 -11.11 14.17 -10.08
C TYR A 108 -11.53 14.86 -11.38
N MET A 109 -11.87 16.15 -11.35
CA MET A 109 -12.32 16.89 -12.54
C MET A 109 -11.15 17.22 -13.48
N ASN A 110 -11.47 17.57 -14.75
CA ASN A 110 -10.45 18.00 -15.72
C ASN A 110 -9.57 19.14 -15.15
N PRO A 111 -8.23 19.06 -15.39
CA PRO A 111 -7.50 18.13 -16.26
C PRO A 111 -6.99 16.85 -15.57
N ARG A 112 -7.42 16.56 -14.33
CA ARG A 112 -6.86 15.49 -13.46
C ARG A 112 -7.59 14.15 -13.56
N GLY A 113 -8.52 13.96 -14.48
CA GLY A 113 -9.29 12.72 -14.64
C GLY A 113 -8.43 11.48 -14.84
N ARG A 114 -7.34 11.57 -15.60
CA ARG A 114 -6.42 10.44 -15.81
C ARG A 114 -5.69 10.04 -14.52
N LEU A 115 -5.28 11.02 -13.73
CA LEU A 115 -4.63 10.79 -12.44
C LEU A 115 -5.60 10.12 -11.45
N TRP A 116 -6.86 10.55 -11.45
CA TRP A 116 -7.90 9.92 -10.66
C TRP A 116 -8.13 8.45 -11.07
N ALA A 117 -8.24 8.18 -12.37
CA ALA A 117 -8.43 6.82 -12.89
C ALA A 117 -7.28 5.89 -12.48
N SER A 118 -6.02 6.35 -12.57
CA SER A 118 -4.87 5.56 -12.10
C SER A 118 -4.94 5.29 -10.59
N GLY A 119 -5.39 6.26 -9.80
CA GLY A 119 -5.60 6.09 -8.37
C GLY A 119 -6.64 5.02 -8.03
N VAL A 120 -7.74 4.95 -8.80
CA VAL A 120 -8.76 3.91 -8.65
C VAL A 120 -8.17 2.52 -8.93
N ILE A 121 -7.38 2.37 -9.98
CA ILE A 121 -6.70 1.10 -10.32
C ILE A 121 -5.75 0.70 -9.18
N ILE A 122 -4.94 1.62 -8.68
CA ILE A 122 -4.03 1.36 -7.56
C ILE A 122 -4.81 0.93 -6.31
N PHE A 123 -5.94 1.56 -6.03
CA PHE A 123 -6.79 1.20 -4.90
C PHE A 123 -7.34 -0.23 -5.02
N LEU A 124 -7.79 -0.63 -6.21
CA LEU A 124 -8.24 -2.01 -6.48
C LEU A 124 -7.10 -3.03 -6.29
N LEU A 125 -5.91 -2.71 -6.79
CA LEU A 125 -4.73 -3.55 -6.59
C LEU A 125 -4.33 -3.64 -5.10
N MET A 126 -4.43 -2.54 -4.36
CA MET A 126 -4.18 -2.53 -2.92
C MET A 126 -5.16 -3.43 -2.16
N MET A 127 -6.45 -3.41 -2.50
CA MET A 127 -7.44 -4.31 -1.91
C MET A 127 -7.12 -5.78 -2.21
N ALA A 128 -6.77 -6.09 -3.45
CA ALA A 128 -6.36 -7.44 -3.86
C ALA A 128 -5.11 -7.90 -3.10
N THR A 129 -4.10 -7.04 -2.98
CA THR A 129 -2.86 -7.34 -2.23
C THR A 129 -3.14 -7.59 -0.75
N ALA A 130 -3.97 -6.75 -0.13
CA ALA A 130 -4.35 -6.90 1.27
C ALA A 130 -5.14 -8.20 1.52
N PHE A 131 -6.03 -8.56 0.61
CA PHE A 131 -6.75 -9.83 0.68
C PHE A 131 -5.80 -11.02 0.59
N MET A 132 -4.89 -11.05 -0.39
CA MET A 132 -3.88 -12.11 -0.49
C MET A 132 -3.01 -12.20 0.77
N GLY A 133 -2.59 -11.06 1.32
CA GLY A 133 -1.84 -11.01 2.57
C GLY A 133 -2.62 -11.56 3.77
N TYR A 134 -3.92 -11.30 3.84
CA TYR A 134 -4.78 -11.82 4.89
C TYR A 134 -4.96 -13.35 4.81
N VAL A 135 -4.90 -13.93 3.64
CA VAL A 135 -5.00 -15.37 3.43
C VAL A 135 -3.73 -16.12 3.88
N LEU A 136 -2.56 -15.49 3.80
CA LEU A 136 -1.26 -16.15 4.07
C LEU A 136 -1.16 -16.90 5.41
N PRO A 137 -1.66 -16.39 6.56
CA PRO A 137 -1.57 -17.09 7.83
C PRO A 137 -2.30 -18.44 7.89
N TRP A 138 -3.21 -18.69 6.95
CA TRP A 138 -3.96 -19.94 6.79
C TRP A 138 -4.67 -20.43 8.06
N GLY A 139 -5.09 -19.50 8.91
CA GLY A 139 -5.97 -19.77 10.05
C GLY A 139 -7.44 -19.86 9.62
N GLN A 140 -8.34 -20.11 10.55
CA GLN A 140 -9.79 -20.29 10.28
C GLN A 140 -10.37 -19.11 9.47
N MET A 141 -10.09 -17.87 9.87
CA MET A 141 -10.62 -16.69 9.17
C MET A 141 -10.03 -16.55 7.77
N SER A 142 -8.75 -16.86 7.60
CA SER A 142 -8.07 -16.81 6.30
C SER A 142 -8.64 -17.85 5.34
N PHE A 143 -8.84 -19.06 5.79
CA PHE A 143 -9.40 -20.17 5.00
C PHE A 143 -10.82 -19.88 4.54
N TRP A 144 -11.70 -19.48 5.46
CA TRP A 144 -13.09 -19.16 5.10
C TRP A 144 -13.20 -17.90 4.27
N GLY A 145 -12.36 -16.90 4.52
CA GLY A 145 -12.27 -15.71 3.69
C GLY A 145 -11.86 -16.04 2.24
N ALA A 146 -10.85 -16.88 2.07
CA ALA A 146 -10.42 -17.35 0.75
C ALA A 146 -11.54 -18.11 0.05
N THR A 147 -12.20 -19.05 0.75
CA THR A 147 -13.30 -19.84 0.20
C THR A 147 -14.46 -18.98 -0.31
N VAL A 148 -14.87 -17.99 0.47
CA VAL A 148 -15.98 -17.08 0.07
C VAL A 148 -15.60 -16.25 -1.16
N ILE A 149 -14.41 -15.66 -1.17
CA ILE A 149 -13.98 -14.78 -2.27
C ILE A 149 -13.73 -15.58 -3.54
N THR A 150 -13.08 -16.75 -3.47
CA THR A 150 -12.87 -17.59 -4.66
C THR A 150 -14.18 -18.10 -5.22
N ASN A 151 -15.14 -18.51 -4.39
CA ASN A 151 -16.47 -18.89 -4.86
C ASN A 151 -17.23 -17.71 -5.50
N LEU A 152 -17.06 -16.48 -4.99
CA LEU A 152 -17.65 -15.30 -5.61
C LEU A 152 -17.08 -15.04 -7.00
N PHE A 153 -15.77 -15.13 -7.16
CA PHE A 153 -15.13 -14.97 -8.46
C PHE A 153 -15.43 -16.12 -9.41
N SER A 154 -15.58 -17.36 -8.93
CA SER A 154 -15.96 -18.51 -9.73
C SER A 154 -17.36 -18.40 -10.36
N ALA A 155 -18.23 -17.55 -9.79
CA ALA A 155 -19.55 -17.26 -10.35
C ALA A 155 -19.51 -16.38 -11.62
N ILE A 156 -18.36 -15.79 -11.97
CA ILE A 156 -18.22 -14.96 -13.17
C ILE A 156 -18.25 -15.87 -14.42
N PRO A 157 -19.19 -15.66 -15.36
CA PRO A 157 -19.24 -16.43 -16.60
C PRO A 157 -17.94 -16.34 -17.39
N LEU A 158 -17.51 -17.41 -18.02
CA LEU A 158 -16.32 -17.56 -18.87
C LEU A 158 -14.96 -17.62 -18.11
N VAL A 159 -14.82 -16.94 -16.99
CA VAL A 159 -13.54 -16.82 -16.26
C VAL A 159 -13.55 -17.66 -14.99
N GLY A 160 -14.70 -17.83 -14.38
CA GLY A 160 -14.84 -18.48 -13.07
C GLY A 160 -14.36 -19.94 -13.01
N GLY A 161 -14.45 -20.66 -14.10
CA GLY A 161 -13.95 -22.05 -14.17
C GLY A 161 -12.42 -22.19 -14.22
N SER A 162 -11.70 -21.07 -14.40
CA SER A 162 -10.24 -21.00 -14.43
C SER A 162 -9.63 -20.48 -13.13
N ILE A 163 -10.47 -20.06 -12.20
CA ILE A 163 -10.12 -19.57 -10.86
C ILE A 163 -10.36 -20.65 -9.82
#